data_c8820789c865d2e0b996c7003426edbf
#
_entry.id   c8820789c865d2e0b996c7003426edbf
#
_cell.length_a   1.000
_cell.length_b   1.000
_cell.length_c   1.000
_cell.angle_alpha   90.00
_cell.angle_beta   90.00
_cell.angle_gamma   90.00
#
_symmetry.space_group_name_H-M   'P 1'
#
loop_
_entity.id
_entity.type
_entity.pdbx_description
1 polymer ?
#
loop_
_entity_poly.entity_id
_entity_poly.type
_entity_poly.pdbx_seq_one_letter_code
_entity_poly.pdbx_strand_id
1 'polypeptide(L)'
;NLAGQHVDVRLTAEDGYQAVRSYSLASSGDSDIIELAVDEVPEGEVSPYLVEDVRPGDELEVRGPIGAYFVWTPTQTEPVQLIAGGSGIVPLIAMARQHARTGSSAPMRLLYAVRSAADAFYTDDLAQLADDAFLVDWAYSRSAPPGSERPAGRVDAATIAASTIPATEHPSVYVCGPTGFVEAVADLLVAAGHPPERIRTERFGGA
;
A
#
# COMPACT_ATOMS: atom_id res chain seq x y z
N ASN A 1 3.00 16.49 3.14
CA ASN A 1 2.46 15.46 2.24
C ASN A 1 1.21 14.81 2.84
N LEU A 2 0.36 14.20 1.99
CA LEU A 2 -0.84 13.48 2.40
C LEU A 2 -0.61 11.97 2.27
N ALA A 3 -1.24 11.18 3.15
CA ALA A 3 -1.17 9.72 3.10
C ALA A 3 -1.81 9.18 1.81
N GLY A 4 -1.04 8.41 1.05
CA GLY A 4 -1.43 7.88 -0.26
C GLY A 4 -0.85 8.65 -1.45
N GLN A 5 -0.06 9.71 -1.23
CA GLN A 5 0.68 10.40 -2.29
C GLN A 5 1.96 9.62 -2.68
N HIS A 6 2.53 9.99 -3.81
CA HIS A 6 3.80 9.47 -4.31
C HIS A 6 4.74 10.61 -4.74
N VAL A 7 5.96 10.25 -5.03
CA VAL A 7 6.96 11.11 -5.66
C VAL A 7 7.55 10.40 -6.88
N ASP A 8 7.98 11.19 -7.87
CA ASP A 8 8.80 10.70 -8.97
C ASP A 8 10.27 10.90 -8.61
N VAL A 9 11.04 9.83 -8.62
CA VAL A 9 12.50 9.86 -8.49
C VAL A 9 13.11 9.81 -9.88
N ARG A 10 14.01 10.75 -10.19
CA ARG A 10 14.74 10.83 -11.45
C ARG A 10 16.22 10.57 -11.21
N LEU A 11 16.77 9.65 -11.98
CA LEU A 11 18.19 9.42 -12.09
C LEU A 11 18.66 9.94 -13.46
N THR A 12 19.83 10.57 -13.48
CA THR A 12 20.45 11.07 -14.70
C THR A 12 21.83 10.44 -14.84
N ALA A 13 22.05 9.68 -15.91
CA ALA A 13 23.34 9.10 -16.24
C ALA A 13 24.34 10.14 -16.78
N GLU A 14 25.63 9.82 -16.81
CA GLU A 14 26.70 10.73 -17.26
C GLU A 14 26.51 11.19 -18.73
N ASP A 15 25.91 10.36 -19.56
CA ASP A 15 25.60 10.67 -20.98
C ASP A 15 24.34 11.53 -21.15
N GLY A 16 23.64 11.88 -20.05
CA GLY A 16 22.42 12.66 -20.03
C GLY A 16 21.14 11.84 -20.17
N TYR A 17 21.20 10.51 -20.26
CA TYR A 17 20.03 9.66 -20.22
C TYR A 17 19.30 9.79 -18.87
N GLN A 18 17.97 9.81 -18.89
CA GLN A 18 17.16 9.97 -17.68
C GLN A 18 16.17 8.83 -17.53
N ALA A 19 16.15 8.25 -16.33
CA ALA A 19 15.16 7.28 -15.92
C ALA A 19 14.31 7.88 -14.77
N VAL A 20 12.99 7.77 -14.88
CA VAL A 20 12.04 8.27 -13.89
C VAL A 20 11.14 7.13 -13.42
N ARG A 21 10.97 7.00 -12.10
CA ARG A 21 10.03 6.02 -11.50
C ARG A 21 9.28 6.67 -10.34
N SER A 22 8.00 6.33 -10.24
CA SER A 22 7.13 6.79 -9.15
C SER A 22 7.21 5.86 -7.95
N TYR A 23 7.35 6.43 -6.76
CA TYR A 23 7.39 5.71 -5.48
C TYR A 23 6.37 6.30 -4.53
N SER A 24 5.49 5.45 -4.00
CA SER A 24 4.53 5.84 -2.98
C SER A 24 5.23 6.25 -1.69
N LEU A 25 4.69 7.26 -1.01
CA LEU A 25 5.19 7.71 0.29
C LEU A 25 4.69 6.79 1.40
N ALA A 26 5.60 6.27 2.21
CA ALA A 26 5.28 5.55 3.45
C ALA A 26 5.04 6.50 4.64
N SER A 27 5.37 7.78 4.47
CA SER A 27 5.19 8.86 5.45
C SER A 27 4.09 9.83 5.04
N SER A 28 3.56 10.58 6.02
CA SER A 28 2.58 11.64 5.80
C SER A 28 2.68 12.72 6.87
N GLY A 29 2.21 13.94 6.57
CA GLY A 29 2.17 15.09 7.47
C GLY A 29 3.16 16.19 7.11
N ASP A 30 3.45 17.06 8.09
CA ASP A 30 4.20 18.30 7.91
C ASP A 30 5.73 18.13 8.08
N SER A 31 6.22 16.89 8.13
CA SER A 31 7.67 16.62 8.21
C SER A 31 8.35 16.94 6.88
N ASP A 32 9.53 17.52 6.96
CA ASP A 32 10.43 17.68 5.81
C ASP A 32 11.10 16.35 5.36
N ILE A 33 10.92 15.30 6.16
CA ILE A 33 11.42 13.96 5.86
C ILE A 33 10.31 13.15 5.18
N ILE A 34 10.63 12.57 4.04
CA ILE A 34 9.81 11.58 3.35
C ILE A 34 10.43 10.19 3.49
N GLU A 35 9.59 9.17 3.63
CA GLU A 35 10.00 7.77 3.67
C GLU A 35 9.51 7.06 2.41
N LEU A 36 10.42 6.37 1.74
CA LEU A 36 10.13 5.48 0.61
C LEU A 36 10.47 4.05 1.01
N ALA A 37 9.68 3.08 0.54
CA ALA A 37 10.06 1.68 0.53
C ALA A 37 10.25 1.25 -0.92
N VAL A 38 11.43 0.72 -1.21
CA VAL A 38 11.81 0.34 -2.57
C VAL A 38 11.94 -1.18 -2.62
N ASP A 39 11.12 -1.80 -3.48
CA ASP A 39 11.25 -3.20 -3.85
C ASP A 39 12.17 -3.28 -5.09
N GLU A 40 13.27 -3.99 -4.97
CA GLU A 40 14.24 -4.10 -6.06
C GLU A 40 13.63 -4.92 -7.21
N VAL A 41 13.60 -4.32 -8.38
CA VAL A 41 13.26 -5.01 -9.62
C VAL A 41 14.58 -5.37 -10.31
N PRO A 42 14.97 -6.64 -10.36
CA PRO A 42 16.17 -7.08 -11.09
C PRO A 42 16.10 -6.57 -12.53
N GLU A 43 17.12 -6.06 -13.12
CA GLU A 43 17.13 -5.43 -14.45
C GLU A 43 16.36 -4.09 -14.53
N GLY A 44 15.86 -3.54 -13.41
CA GLY A 44 15.30 -2.20 -13.33
C GLY A 44 16.39 -1.13 -13.43
N GLU A 45 16.06 0.06 -13.92
CA GLU A 45 17.02 1.15 -14.07
C GLU A 45 17.18 2.00 -12.79
N VAL A 46 16.16 2.08 -11.95
CA VAL A 46 16.12 2.99 -10.79
C VAL A 46 16.16 2.23 -9.46
N SER A 47 15.35 1.18 -9.30
CA SER A 47 15.27 0.47 -8.02
C SER A 47 16.57 -0.21 -7.59
N PRO A 48 17.39 -0.85 -8.47
CA PRO A 48 18.68 -1.37 -8.06
C PRO A 48 19.61 -0.28 -7.54
N TYR A 49 19.70 0.86 -8.24
CA TYR A 49 20.52 1.99 -7.78
C TYR A 49 20.10 2.49 -6.41
N LEU A 50 18.79 2.63 -6.16
CA LEU A 50 18.28 3.08 -4.86
C LEU A 50 18.57 2.10 -3.73
N VAL A 51 18.58 0.78 -4.00
CA VAL A 51 18.80 -0.27 -3.00
C VAL A 51 20.30 -0.53 -2.77
N GLU A 52 21.09 -0.58 -3.85
CA GLU A 52 22.47 -1.03 -3.77
C GLU A 52 23.50 0.11 -3.66
N ASP A 53 23.26 1.25 -4.33
CA ASP A 53 24.28 2.30 -4.51
C ASP A 53 24.07 3.52 -3.63
N VAL A 54 22.84 3.96 -3.35
CA VAL A 54 22.55 5.18 -2.58
C VAL A 54 23.11 5.08 -1.15
N ARG A 55 23.79 6.13 -0.74
CA ARG A 55 24.41 6.25 0.60
C ARG A 55 23.93 7.51 1.31
N PRO A 56 23.99 7.54 2.66
CA PRO A 56 23.70 8.75 3.42
C PRO A 56 24.53 9.94 2.97
N GLY A 57 23.87 11.02 2.59
CA GLY A 57 24.47 12.24 2.07
C GLY A 57 24.35 12.39 0.56
N ASP A 58 23.93 11.37 -0.17
CA ASP A 58 23.66 11.48 -1.60
C ASP A 58 22.41 12.32 -1.86
N GLU A 59 22.43 13.08 -2.96
CA GLU A 59 21.30 13.88 -3.40
C GLU A 59 20.54 13.15 -4.51
N LEU A 60 19.22 13.06 -4.34
CA LEU A 60 18.31 12.51 -5.34
C LEU A 60 17.39 13.59 -5.88
N GLU A 61 17.16 13.58 -7.18
CA GLU A 61 16.18 14.48 -7.78
C GLU A 61 14.77 13.90 -7.62
N VAL A 62 13.92 14.64 -6.91
CA VAL A 62 12.57 14.20 -6.56
C VAL A 62 11.56 15.26 -6.97
N ARG A 63 10.49 14.83 -7.65
CA ARG A 63 9.34 15.65 -7.98
C ARG A 63 8.13 15.20 -7.18
N GLY A 64 7.52 16.09 -6.43
CA GLY A 64 6.31 15.77 -5.67
C GLY A 64 6.18 16.60 -4.39
N PRO A 65 5.28 16.23 -3.48
CA PRO A 65 4.36 15.08 -3.56
C PRO A 65 3.29 15.22 -4.64
N ILE A 66 2.87 14.11 -5.25
CA ILE A 66 1.89 14.04 -6.33
C ILE A 66 0.73 13.11 -5.89
N GLY A 67 -0.48 13.39 -6.38
CA GLY A 67 -1.66 12.56 -6.18
C GLY A 67 -2.70 13.23 -5.26
N ALA A 68 -3.96 13.08 -5.65
CA ALA A 68 -5.12 13.57 -4.91
C ALA A 68 -6.26 12.54 -4.85
N TYR A 69 -6.27 11.56 -5.76
CA TYR A 69 -7.33 10.58 -5.86
C TYR A 69 -7.19 9.45 -4.82
N PHE A 70 -5.98 8.93 -4.66
CA PHE A 70 -5.64 7.83 -3.74
C PHE A 70 -5.16 8.36 -2.38
N VAL A 71 -5.90 9.30 -1.81
CA VAL A 71 -5.54 9.98 -0.56
C VAL A 71 -6.60 9.75 0.49
N TRP A 72 -6.15 9.44 1.71
CA TRP A 72 -6.97 9.43 2.92
C TRP A 72 -6.61 10.62 3.81
N THR A 73 -7.65 11.21 4.43
CA THR A 73 -7.48 12.32 5.38
C THR A 73 -8.26 12.06 6.67
N PRO A 74 -7.80 12.56 7.83
CA PRO A 74 -8.47 12.35 9.12
C PRO A 74 -9.87 12.97 9.23
N THR A 75 -10.27 13.78 8.26
CA THR A 75 -11.62 14.35 8.19
C THR A 75 -12.66 13.35 7.67
N GLN A 76 -12.20 12.23 7.11
CA GLN A 76 -13.08 11.14 6.69
C GLN A 76 -13.50 10.32 7.91
N THR A 77 -14.80 10.18 8.13
CA THR A 77 -15.39 9.50 9.30
C THR A 77 -16.01 8.16 8.96
N GLU A 78 -16.23 7.89 7.67
CA GLU A 78 -16.72 6.59 7.21
C GLU A 78 -15.67 5.49 7.41
N PRO A 79 -16.10 4.23 7.55
CA PRO A 79 -15.18 3.10 7.61
C PRO A 79 -14.21 3.05 6.43
N VAL A 80 -12.99 2.58 6.66
CA VAL A 80 -11.91 2.54 5.67
C VAL A 80 -11.41 1.11 5.49
N GLN A 81 -11.52 0.59 4.27
CA GLN A 81 -10.94 -0.69 3.90
C GLN A 81 -9.67 -0.48 3.08
N LEU A 82 -8.55 -0.95 3.60
CA LEU A 82 -7.26 -0.98 2.92
C LEU A 82 -7.01 -2.40 2.40
N ILE A 83 -6.53 -2.56 1.15
CA ILE A 83 -6.16 -3.86 0.59
C ILE A 83 -4.83 -3.72 -0.14
N ALA A 84 -3.81 -4.40 0.36
CA ALA A 84 -2.45 -4.34 -0.15
C ALA A 84 -2.04 -5.64 -0.85
N GLY A 85 -1.36 -5.53 -1.98
CA GLY A 85 -0.63 -6.63 -2.62
C GLY A 85 0.88 -6.35 -2.62
N GLY A 86 1.67 -7.13 -1.86
CA GLY A 86 3.11 -6.94 -1.77
C GLY A 86 3.52 -5.52 -1.36
N SER A 87 4.40 -4.88 -2.14
CA SER A 87 4.83 -3.48 -1.91
C SER A 87 3.71 -2.44 -2.03
N GLY A 88 2.49 -2.82 -2.46
CA GLY A 88 1.30 -1.96 -2.37
C GLY A 88 0.88 -1.57 -0.95
N ILE A 89 1.50 -2.14 0.06
CA ILE A 89 1.35 -1.69 1.45
C ILE A 89 1.88 -0.26 1.66
N VAL A 90 2.83 0.22 0.86
CA VAL A 90 3.56 1.48 1.11
C VAL A 90 2.64 2.70 1.25
N PRO A 91 1.74 3.02 0.32
CA PRO A 91 0.81 4.14 0.52
C PRO A 91 -0.22 3.86 1.63
N LEU A 92 -0.54 2.59 1.90
CA LEU A 92 -1.54 2.20 2.89
C LEU A 92 -0.98 2.23 4.32
N ILE A 93 0.31 1.94 4.53
CA ILE A 93 0.95 2.13 5.84
C ILE A 93 1.00 3.61 6.22
N ALA A 94 1.18 4.52 5.26
CA ALA A 94 1.09 5.95 5.51
C ALA A 94 -0.31 6.35 6.00
N MET A 95 -1.38 5.75 5.45
CA MET A 95 -2.76 5.96 5.91
C MET A 95 -2.96 5.42 7.33
N ALA A 96 -2.51 4.18 7.62
CA ALA A 96 -2.61 3.57 8.94
C ALA A 96 -1.83 4.35 10.02
N ARG A 97 -0.60 4.77 9.71
CA ARG A 97 0.21 5.62 10.60
C ARG A 97 -0.45 6.98 10.85
N GLN A 98 -1.05 7.58 9.83
CA GLN A 98 -1.78 8.84 9.99
C GLN A 98 -3.06 8.65 10.81
N HIS A 99 -3.80 7.56 10.60
CA HIS A 99 -4.98 7.20 11.39
C HIS A 99 -4.63 7.13 12.88
N ALA A 100 -3.62 6.36 13.26
CA ALA A 100 -3.17 6.23 14.64
C ALA A 100 -2.68 7.57 15.22
N ARG A 101 -1.84 8.33 14.47
CA ARG A 101 -1.28 9.61 14.92
C ARG A 101 -2.34 10.65 15.22
N THR A 102 -3.43 10.67 14.47
CA THR A 102 -4.50 11.65 14.61
C THR A 102 -5.59 11.22 15.58
N GLY A 103 -5.53 9.98 16.11
CA GLY A 103 -6.57 9.44 16.97
C GLY A 103 -7.93 9.33 16.27
N SER A 104 -7.94 9.05 14.96
CA SER A 104 -9.17 8.91 14.20
C SER A 104 -10.01 7.76 14.75
N SER A 105 -11.30 7.99 14.93
CA SER A 105 -12.25 6.95 15.35
C SER A 105 -12.91 6.21 14.18
N ALA A 106 -12.58 6.54 12.93
CA ALA A 106 -13.09 5.83 11.77
C ALA A 106 -12.61 4.38 11.81
N PRO A 107 -13.48 3.37 11.79
CA PRO A 107 -13.03 1.97 11.73
C PRO A 107 -12.16 1.75 10.51
N MET A 108 -10.96 1.19 10.69
CA MET A 108 -10.03 0.90 9.61
C MET A 108 -9.65 -0.58 9.61
N ARG A 109 -9.63 -1.22 8.46
CA ARG A 109 -9.23 -2.60 8.31
C ARG A 109 -8.29 -2.78 7.14
N LEU A 110 -7.22 -3.53 7.33
CA LEU A 110 -6.25 -3.86 6.29
C LEU A 110 -6.34 -5.36 5.97
N LEU A 111 -6.53 -5.70 4.71
CA LEU A 111 -6.20 -7.01 4.16
C LEU A 111 -4.86 -6.92 3.44
N TYR A 112 -3.84 -7.59 3.98
CA TYR A 112 -2.49 -7.58 3.40
C TYR A 112 -2.16 -8.93 2.75
N ALA A 113 -2.06 -8.93 1.42
CA ALA A 113 -1.75 -10.11 0.61
C ALA A 113 -0.27 -10.11 0.22
N VAL A 114 0.46 -11.16 0.59
CA VAL A 114 1.87 -11.37 0.26
C VAL A 114 2.11 -12.80 -0.23
N ARG A 115 3.29 -13.08 -0.79
CA ARG A 115 3.65 -14.45 -1.20
C ARG A 115 3.91 -15.33 0.01
N SER A 116 4.72 -14.84 0.94
CA SER A 116 5.06 -15.48 2.21
C SER A 116 5.32 -14.40 3.28
N ALA A 117 5.52 -14.79 4.53
CA ALA A 117 5.85 -13.85 5.59
C ALA A 117 7.19 -13.11 5.36
N ALA A 118 8.13 -13.73 4.65
CA ALA A 118 9.41 -13.11 4.31
C ALA A 118 9.30 -11.99 3.26
N ASP A 119 8.20 -11.97 2.49
CA ASP A 119 7.95 -10.93 1.48
C ASP A 119 7.16 -9.73 2.05
N ALA A 120 6.84 -9.74 3.35
CA ALA A 120 6.03 -8.70 3.96
C ALA A 120 6.89 -7.51 4.40
N PHE A 121 6.45 -6.30 4.06
CA PHE A 121 6.99 -5.04 4.56
C PHE A 121 6.25 -4.61 5.83
N TYR A 122 6.90 -3.85 6.71
CA TYR A 122 6.27 -3.17 7.85
C TYR A 122 5.54 -4.10 8.84
N THR A 123 5.99 -5.34 9.00
CA THR A 123 5.36 -6.31 9.92
C THR A 123 5.29 -5.82 11.36
N ASP A 124 6.39 -5.24 11.85
CA ASP A 124 6.48 -4.72 13.22
C ASP A 124 5.63 -3.47 13.41
N ASP A 125 5.62 -2.57 12.41
CA ASP A 125 4.76 -1.38 12.41
C ASP A 125 3.28 -1.78 12.45
N LEU A 126 2.89 -2.72 11.60
CA LEU A 126 1.51 -3.21 11.55
C LEU A 126 1.09 -3.87 12.85
N ALA A 127 1.99 -4.64 13.49
CA ALA A 127 1.73 -5.25 14.79
C ALA A 127 1.59 -4.21 15.91
N GLN A 128 2.33 -3.09 15.84
CA GLN A 128 2.23 -1.99 16.80
C GLN A 128 1.01 -1.10 16.60
N LEU A 129 0.57 -0.94 15.33
CA LEU A 129 -0.57 -0.10 14.97
C LEU A 129 -1.90 -0.80 15.16
N ALA A 130 -1.93 -2.15 15.15
CA ALA A 130 -3.15 -2.93 15.27
C ALA A 130 -3.79 -2.76 16.66
N ASP A 131 -5.06 -2.36 16.67
CA ASP A 131 -5.89 -2.17 17.85
C ASP A 131 -7.38 -2.41 17.50
N ASP A 132 -8.30 -2.03 18.40
CA ASP A 132 -9.73 -2.18 18.18
C ASP A 132 -10.27 -1.29 17.03
N ALA A 133 -9.56 -0.21 16.67
CA ALA A 133 -9.92 0.70 15.59
C ALA A 133 -9.22 0.37 14.26
N PHE A 134 -8.10 -0.35 14.31
CA PHE A 134 -7.34 -0.79 13.14
C PHE A 134 -7.04 -2.29 13.18
N LEU A 135 -7.76 -3.05 12.36
CA LEU A 135 -7.61 -4.50 12.26
C LEU A 135 -6.73 -4.88 11.05
N VAL A 136 -5.87 -5.89 11.23
CA VAL A 136 -4.98 -6.40 10.17
C VAL A 136 -5.23 -7.88 9.91
N ASP A 137 -5.62 -8.20 8.68
CA ASP A 137 -5.79 -9.55 8.17
C ASP A 137 -4.71 -9.90 7.16
N TRP A 138 -4.17 -11.10 7.25
CA TRP A 138 -3.12 -11.58 6.36
C TRP A 138 -3.63 -12.61 5.37
N ALA A 139 -3.18 -12.50 4.12
CA ALA A 139 -3.38 -13.50 3.08
C ALA A 139 -2.04 -13.90 2.44
N TYR A 140 -1.70 -15.19 2.46
CA TYR A 140 -0.45 -15.70 1.93
C TYR A 140 -0.71 -16.49 0.65
N SER A 141 -0.12 -16.09 -0.47
CA SER A 141 -0.44 -16.74 -1.76
C SER A 141 0.40 -17.97 -2.08
N ARG A 142 1.58 -18.14 -1.46
CA ARG A 142 2.48 -19.28 -1.70
C ARG A 142 2.75 -20.11 -0.45
N SER A 143 3.12 -19.47 0.65
CA SER A 143 3.49 -20.13 1.89
C SER A 143 2.97 -19.36 3.09
N ALA A 144 1.99 -19.93 3.78
CA ALA A 144 1.46 -19.39 5.02
C ALA A 144 2.31 -19.86 6.21
N PRO A 145 2.60 -19.00 7.21
CA PRO A 145 3.29 -19.42 8.41
C PRO A 145 2.47 -20.42 9.22
N PRO A 146 3.12 -21.24 10.08
CA PRO A 146 2.41 -22.16 10.97
C PRO A 146 1.40 -21.40 11.86
N GLY A 147 0.19 -21.94 11.99
CA GLY A 147 -0.87 -21.31 12.77
C GLY A 147 -1.69 -20.25 12.02
N SER A 148 -1.44 -20.04 10.73
CA SER A 148 -2.29 -19.18 9.93
C SER A 148 -3.73 -19.66 9.90
N GLU A 149 -4.68 -18.75 10.09
CA GLU A 149 -6.12 -19.05 10.05
C GLU A 149 -6.59 -19.54 8.68
N ARG A 150 -5.87 -19.19 7.61
CA ARG A 150 -6.18 -19.56 6.24
C ARG A 150 -5.04 -20.35 5.58
N PRO A 151 -5.38 -21.32 4.72
CA PRO A 151 -4.38 -21.96 3.87
C PRO A 151 -3.82 -20.95 2.85
N ALA A 152 -2.61 -21.24 2.35
CA ALA A 152 -2.03 -20.44 1.28
C ALA A 152 -2.89 -20.51 0.01
N GLY A 153 -3.13 -19.36 -0.60
CA GLY A 153 -3.94 -19.20 -1.80
C GLY A 153 -4.05 -17.73 -2.21
N ARG A 154 -4.49 -17.48 -3.44
CA ARG A 154 -4.79 -16.11 -3.87
C ARG A 154 -6.03 -15.59 -3.13
N VAL A 155 -6.11 -14.27 -3.01
CA VAL A 155 -7.33 -13.61 -2.52
C VAL A 155 -8.51 -14.02 -3.41
N ASP A 156 -9.56 -14.50 -2.79
CA ASP A 156 -10.81 -14.97 -3.42
C ASP A 156 -12.04 -14.37 -2.75
N ALA A 157 -13.23 -14.72 -3.21
CA ALA A 157 -14.48 -14.22 -2.67
C ALA A 157 -14.66 -14.55 -1.17
N ALA A 158 -14.20 -15.71 -0.71
CA ALA A 158 -14.27 -16.08 0.70
C ALA A 158 -13.32 -15.21 1.56
N THR A 159 -12.13 -14.91 1.03
CA THR A 159 -11.18 -13.99 1.64
C THR A 159 -11.76 -12.58 1.77
N ILE A 160 -12.35 -12.06 0.69
CA ILE A 160 -13.02 -10.74 0.71
C ILE A 160 -14.13 -10.73 1.76
N ALA A 161 -15.04 -11.72 1.74
CA ALA A 161 -16.16 -11.77 2.69
C ALA A 161 -15.72 -11.83 4.16
N ALA A 162 -14.62 -12.50 4.46
CA ALA A 162 -14.13 -12.67 5.83
C ALA A 162 -13.26 -11.50 6.32
N SER A 163 -12.52 -10.82 5.42
CA SER A 163 -11.45 -9.87 5.79
C SER A 163 -11.70 -8.43 5.33
N THR A 164 -12.90 -8.13 4.83
CA THR A 164 -13.25 -6.76 4.48
C THR A 164 -14.48 -6.28 5.27
N ILE A 165 -14.57 -4.98 5.42
CA ILE A 165 -15.75 -4.32 5.97
C ILE A 165 -16.90 -4.51 4.97
N PRO A 166 -18.08 -4.96 5.41
CA PRO A 166 -19.22 -5.20 4.50
C PRO A 166 -19.61 -3.98 3.68
N ALA A 167 -20.03 -4.18 2.44
CA ALA A 167 -20.49 -3.10 1.55
C ALA A 167 -21.67 -2.29 2.13
N THR A 168 -22.47 -2.91 2.99
CA THR A 168 -23.60 -2.26 3.70
C THR A 168 -23.18 -1.19 4.70
N GLU A 169 -21.91 -1.19 5.11
CA GLU A 169 -21.33 -0.15 5.98
C GLU A 169 -20.74 1.02 5.17
N HIS A 170 -20.83 0.96 3.85
CA HIS A 170 -20.37 1.98 2.92
C HIS A 170 -18.91 2.42 3.11
N PRO A 171 -17.94 1.49 3.26
CA PRO A 171 -16.54 1.89 3.45
C PRO A 171 -15.98 2.61 2.23
N SER A 172 -15.01 3.50 2.47
CA SER A 172 -14.06 3.93 1.44
C SER A 172 -13.00 2.84 1.29
N VAL A 173 -12.81 2.33 0.06
CA VAL A 173 -11.91 1.20 -0.21
C VAL A 173 -10.68 1.68 -0.99
N TYR A 174 -9.49 1.31 -0.51
CA TYR A 174 -8.21 1.63 -1.15
C TYR A 174 -7.47 0.33 -1.48
N VAL A 175 -7.24 0.07 -2.76
CA VAL A 175 -6.56 -1.14 -3.24
C VAL A 175 -5.27 -0.74 -3.92
N CYS A 176 -4.12 -1.24 -3.44
CA CYS A 176 -2.82 -0.97 -4.04
C CYS A 176 -2.01 -2.26 -4.22
N GLY A 177 -1.32 -2.38 -5.36
CA GLY A 177 -0.51 -3.54 -5.67
C GLY A 177 -0.22 -3.71 -7.16
N PRO A 178 0.32 -4.87 -7.56
CA PRO A 178 0.51 -5.21 -8.95
C PRO A 178 -0.80 -5.17 -9.75
N THR A 179 -0.74 -4.75 -11.01
CA THR A 179 -1.91 -4.56 -11.87
C THR A 179 -2.91 -5.72 -11.80
N GLY A 180 -2.45 -6.96 -12.03
CA GLY A 180 -3.35 -8.12 -12.02
C GLY A 180 -3.95 -8.46 -10.63
N PHE A 181 -3.28 -8.08 -9.54
CA PHE A 181 -3.83 -8.18 -8.19
C PHE A 181 -4.95 -7.16 -7.98
N VAL A 182 -4.69 -5.90 -8.33
CA VAL A 182 -5.65 -4.81 -8.15
C VAL A 182 -6.94 -5.06 -8.95
N GLU A 183 -6.82 -5.52 -10.19
CA GLU A 183 -7.96 -5.85 -11.04
C GLU A 183 -8.79 -6.98 -10.45
N ALA A 184 -8.15 -8.11 -10.09
CA ALA A 184 -8.85 -9.24 -9.49
C ALA A 184 -9.56 -8.89 -8.18
N VAL A 185 -8.91 -8.10 -7.31
CA VAL A 185 -9.50 -7.66 -6.04
C VAL A 185 -10.66 -6.68 -6.27
N ALA A 186 -10.52 -5.74 -7.21
CA ALA A 186 -11.60 -4.80 -7.54
C ALA A 186 -12.85 -5.53 -8.06
N ASP A 187 -12.67 -6.52 -8.93
CA ASP A 187 -13.78 -7.36 -9.43
C ASP A 187 -14.46 -8.13 -8.29
N LEU A 188 -13.70 -8.71 -7.38
CA LEU A 188 -14.24 -9.42 -6.21
C LEU A 188 -15.01 -8.49 -5.27
N LEU A 189 -14.52 -7.26 -5.05
CA LEU A 189 -15.21 -6.26 -4.24
C LEU A 189 -16.54 -5.82 -4.87
N VAL A 190 -16.55 -5.57 -6.18
CA VAL A 190 -17.77 -5.25 -6.92
C VAL A 190 -18.77 -6.41 -6.84
N ALA A 191 -18.31 -7.65 -7.02
CA ALA A 191 -19.14 -8.84 -6.87
C ALA A 191 -19.67 -9.02 -5.43
N ALA A 192 -18.95 -8.53 -4.40
CA ALA A 192 -19.38 -8.50 -3.01
C ALA A 192 -20.31 -7.31 -2.68
N GLY A 193 -20.66 -6.47 -3.67
CA GLY A 193 -21.60 -5.37 -3.56
C GLY A 193 -20.99 -4.01 -3.20
N HIS A 194 -19.66 -3.86 -3.20
CA HIS A 194 -19.04 -2.56 -3.01
C HIS A 194 -19.25 -1.68 -4.26
N PRO A 195 -19.75 -0.44 -4.10
CA PRO A 195 -19.92 0.47 -5.23
C PRO A 195 -18.57 0.84 -5.86
N PRO A 196 -18.43 0.75 -7.20
CA PRO A 196 -17.17 1.05 -7.88
C PRO A 196 -16.60 2.45 -7.57
N GLU A 197 -17.47 3.44 -7.39
CA GLU A 197 -17.07 4.82 -7.05
C GLU A 197 -16.46 4.98 -5.66
N ARG A 198 -16.60 3.97 -4.80
CA ARG A 198 -15.97 3.91 -3.48
C ARG A 198 -14.66 3.11 -3.46
N ILE A 199 -14.31 2.45 -4.58
CA ILE A 199 -13.08 1.67 -4.74
C ILE A 199 -12.04 2.53 -5.45
N ARG A 200 -11.04 3.00 -4.72
CA ARG A 200 -9.89 3.71 -5.26
C ARG A 200 -8.76 2.74 -5.46
N THR A 201 -8.13 2.79 -6.62
CA THR A 201 -7.08 1.83 -6.97
C THR A 201 -5.80 2.55 -7.39
N GLU A 202 -4.66 2.02 -6.95
CA GLU A 202 -3.33 2.40 -7.42
C GLU A 202 -2.58 1.14 -7.86
N ARG A 203 -1.89 1.22 -9.02
CA ARG A 203 -1.23 0.08 -9.64
C ARG A 203 0.24 0.38 -9.85
N PHE A 204 1.09 -0.62 -9.66
CA PHE A 204 2.49 -0.54 -10.03
C PHE A 204 2.93 -1.83 -10.73
N GLY A 205 4.14 -1.75 -11.35
CA GLY A 205 4.58 -2.80 -12.26
C GLY A 205 3.95 -2.61 -13.63
N GLY A 206 4.80 -2.35 -14.65
CA GLY A 206 4.37 -2.35 -16.04
C GLY A 206 3.76 -3.69 -16.42
N ALA A 207 2.91 -3.66 -17.43
CA ALA A 207 2.36 -4.83 -18.11
C ALA A 207 3.49 -5.62 -18.76
#